data_007d1f3def2f1605c5af9925d8a2d126
#
_entry.id   007d1f3def2f1605c5af9925d8a2d126
#
_cell.length_a   1.000
_cell.length_b   1.000
_cell.length_c   1.000
_cell.angle_alpha   90.00
_cell.angle_beta   90.00
_cell.angle_gamma   90.00
#
_symmetry.space_group_name_H-M   'P 1'
#
loop_
_entity.id
_entity.type
_entity.pdbx_description
1 polymer ?
#
loop_
_entity_poly.entity_id
_entity_poly.type
_entity_poly.pdbx_seq_one_letter_code
_entity_poly.pdbx_strand_id
1 'polypeptide(L)'
;MRPLAAAVAVLALLAVLPAAAAATIIGISDSDATTFTDPSWAGLNVTTARAVVPYDVALTQPVAGTPAGDARMNFDAWITNAAAAGVAPLVAFQTSLGPNQAAPSPARYKRAMRAFLSTYPSVRLLAPWNEPNFRSASTPNPLVHNPTLAARYYTVLRSTCPGCIVLAGELAGIPGDPYLTRYQKALGSTRPRVWGVHAHTDANQFQDGTDTSAPATSYFLHRLGGRWARSQIWIDEVGAYFRDANGQVWGDQSQQQTVSFILGLATLSPRITRIYYYNLSNQCSDPSRCAVQDRGLVAPQPFDVAPGASIGYDVAGRVRPAYGVIAARGPVVGPS
;
A
#
# COMPACT_ATOMS: atom_id res chain seq x y z
N MET A 1 -47.86 -54.89 34.90
CA MET A 1 -47.76 -54.06 33.69
C MET A 1 -47.06 -52.76 34.05
N ARG A 2 -45.80 -52.54 33.57
CA ARG A 2 -45.04 -51.31 33.79
C ARG A 2 -45.00 -50.57 32.45
N PRO A 3 -45.26 -49.25 32.38
CA PRO A 3 -45.15 -48.50 31.15
C PRO A 3 -43.68 -48.13 30.87
N LEU A 4 -43.21 -48.42 29.64
CA LEU A 4 -41.97 -47.92 29.08
C LEU A 4 -42.14 -46.41 28.74
N ALA A 5 -41.33 -45.55 29.35
CA ALA A 5 -41.21 -44.17 28.95
C ALA A 5 -40.18 -44.07 27.79
N ALA A 6 -40.64 -43.65 26.64
CA ALA A 6 -39.80 -43.35 25.50
C ALA A 6 -39.21 -41.94 25.66
N ALA A 7 -37.88 -41.85 25.83
CA ALA A 7 -37.16 -40.57 25.82
C ALA A 7 -36.91 -40.13 24.36
N VAL A 8 -37.54 -39.04 23.95
CA VAL A 8 -37.26 -38.37 22.64
C VAL A 8 -36.07 -37.44 22.84
N ALA A 9 -34.92 -37.84 22.28
CA ALA A 9 -33.75 -36.95 22.20
C ALA A 9 -33.92 -35.95 21.06
N VAL A 10 -34.13 -34.67 21.37
CA VAL A 10 -34.11 -33.57 20.41
C VAL A 10 -32.66 -33.19 20.13
N LEU A 11 -32.12 -33.60 18.99
CA LEU A 11 -30.84 -33.10 18.48
C LEU A 11 -31.03 -31.66 17.98
N ALA A 12 -30.56 -30.69 18.75
CA ALA A 12 -30.46 -29.32 18.29
C ALA A 12 -29.28 -29.20 17.31
N LEU A 13 -29.57 -29.13 16.01
CA LEU A 13 -28.60 -28.76 14.99
C LEU A 13 -28.26 -27.28 15.17
N LEU A 14 -27.13 -26.98 15.81
CA LEU A 14 -26.54 -25.65 15.79
C LEU A 14 -26.02 -25.39 14.37
N ALA A 15 -26.79 -24.67 13.58
CA ALA A 15 -26.35 -24.12 12.31
C ALA A 15 -25.22 -23.10 12.61
N VAL A 16 -23.96 -23.52 12.41
CA VAL A 16 -22.82 -22.59 12.39
C VAL A 16 -23.00 -21.71 11.15
N LEU A 17 -23.60 -20.54 11.33
CA LEU A 17 -23.62 -19.52 10.28
C LEU A 17 -22.16 -19.18 9.96
N PRO A 18 -21.76 -19.21 8.67
CA PRO A 18 -20.42 -18.75 8.30
C PRO A 18 -20.29 -17.28 8.74
N ALA A 19 -19.27 -17.02 9.56
CA ALA A 19 -18.93 -15.65 9.92
C ALA A 19 -18.80 -14.83 8.62
N ALA A 20 -19.57 -13.77 8.49
CA ALA A 20 -19.46 -12.87 7.35
C ALA A 20 -17.99 -12.47 7.21
N ALA A 21 -17.37 -12.74 6.06
CA ALA A 21 -16.01 -12.30 5.80
C ALA A 21 -15.96 -10.78 5.99
N ALA A 22 -15.10 -10.32 6.88
CA ALA A 22 -14.94 -8.88 7.09
C ALA A 22 -14.62 -8.23 5.74
N ALA A 23 -15.34 -7.16 5.40
CA ALA A 23 -15.14 -6.50 4.12
C ALA A 23 -13.71 -5.94 4.03
N THR A 24 -13.11 -6.05 2.85
CA THR A 24 -11.75 -5.54 2.60
C THR A 24 -11.73 -4.02 2.69
N ILE A 25 -10.82 -3.49 3.48
CA ILE A 25 -10.62 -2.04 3.64
C ILE A 25 -9.91 -1.50 2.40
N ILE A 26 -10.45 -0.46 1.80
CA ILE A 26 -9.81 0.25 0.69
C ILE A 26 -9.15 1.51 1.23
N GLY A 27 -7.93 1.78 0.79
CA GLY A 27 -7.16 2.98 1.09
C GLY A 27 -6.52 3.58 -0.16
N ILE A 28 -5.84 4.69 0.01
CA ILE A 28 -5.06 5.35 -1.05
C ILE A 28 -3.58 5.31 -0.67
N SER A 29 -2.72 4.90 -1.60
CA SER A 29 -1.26 5.04 -1.50
C SER A 29 -0.84 6.30 -2.26
N ASP A 30 -0.57 7.37 -1.52
CA ASP A 30 -0.15 8.65 -2.08
C ASP A 30 0.67 9.40 -1.03
N SER A 31 1.87 9.85 -1.42
CA SER A 31 2.82 10.50 -0.50
C SER A 31 2.82 12.02 -0.60
N ASP A 32 1.92 12.61 -1.39
CA ASP A 32 1.84 14.06 -1.56
C ASP A 32 1.10 14.71 -0.39
N ALA A 33 1.65 15.80 0.16
CA ALA A 33 1.06 16.51 1.27
C ALA A 33 -0.33 17.10 0.96
N THR A 34 -0.62 17.36 -0.30
CA THR A 34 -1.90 17.94 -0.75
C THR A 34 -3.01 16.90 -0.94
N THR A 35 -2.69 15.60 -0.87
CA THR A 35 -3.67 14.50 -1.07
C THR A 35 -4.96 14.72 -0.28
N PHE A 36 -4.88 15.08 1.00
CA PHE A 36 -6.06 15.20 1.86
C PHE A 36 -6.76 16.56 1.75
N THR A 37 -6.11 17.55 1.15
CA THR A 37 -6.69 18.88 0.88
C THR A 37 -7.25 18.98 -0.54
N ASP A 38 -7.05 17.97 -1.37
CA ASP A 38 -7.70 17.89 -2.68
C ASP A 38 -9.22 17.81 -2.50
N PRO A 39 -10.02 18.63 -3.19
CA PRO A 39 -11.48 18.64 -3.06
C PRO A 39 -12.13 17.27 -3.32
N SER A 40 -11.49 16.42 -4.13
CA SER A 40 -12.01 15.07 -4.42
C SER A 40 -11.81 14.08 -3.28
N TRP A 41 -10.89 14.34 -2.33
CA TRP A 41 -10.59 13.40 -1.24
C TRP A 41 -11.82 12.97 -0.44
N ALA A 42 -12.63 13.92 -0.02
CA ALA A 42 -13.79 13.65 0.85
C ALA A 42 -14.81 12.69 0.20
N GLY A 43 -14.96 12.75 -1.12
CA GLY A 43 -15.88 11.89 -1.86
C GLY A 43 -15.42 10.45 -2.02
N LEU A 44 -14.14 10.12 -1.75
CA LEU A 44 -13.65 8.74 -1.80
C LEU A 44 -14.15 7.88 -0.65
N ASN A 45 -14.55 8.47 0.47
CA ASN A 45 -14.98 7.74 1.68
C ASN A 45 -13.94 6.74 2.20
N VAL A 46 -12.64 7.01 2.04
CA VAL A 46 -11.56 6.17 2.57
C VAL A 46 -11.04 6.72 3.89
N THR A 47 -10.67 5.82 4.80
CA THR A 47 -10.23 6.16 6.16
C THR A 47 -8.79 5.76 6.44
N THR A 48 -8.07 5.31 5.44
CA THR A 48 -6.66 4.92 5.55
C THR A 48 -5.89 5.33 4.30
N ALA A 49 -4.66 5.79 4.50
CA ALA A 49 -3.77 6.14 3.40
C ALA A 49 -2.34 5.67 3.70
N ARG A 50 -1.57 5.43 2.65
CA ARG A 50 -0.17 5.00 2.73
C ARG A 50 0.75 6.06 2.14
N ALA A 51 1.86 6.33 2.84
CA ALA A 51 2.95 7.14 2.34
C ALA A 51 4.27 6.35 2.38
N VAL A 52 5.16 6.66 1.42
CA VAL A 52 6.53 6.17 1.37
C VAL A 52 7.48 7.31 1.72
N VAL A 53 8.36 7.10 2.71
CA VAL A 53 9.26 8.15 3.20
C VAL A 53 10.69 7.63 3.40
N PRO A 54 11.72 8.49 3.34
CA PRO A 54 13.07 8.12 3.72
C PRO A 54 13.10 7.54 5.15
N TYR A 55 13.87 6.45 5.36
CA TYR A 55 13.93 5.81 6.69
C TYR A 55 14.43 6.76 7.79
N ASP A 56 15.17 7.78 7.44
CA ASP A 56 15.74 8.79 8.35
C ASP A 56 15.00 10.12 8.34
N VAL A 57 13.78 10.16 7.80
CA VAL A 57 12.96 11.38 7.69
C VAL A 57 12.86 12.15 9.01
N ALA A 58 12.66 11.47 10.14
CA ALA A 58 12.57 12.10 11.46
C ALA A 58 13.91 12.58 12.04
N LEU A 59 15.02 12.18 11.45
CA LEU A 59 16.38 12.66 11.80
C LEU A 59 16.84 13.80 10.89
N THR A 60 16.09 14.08 9.84
CA THR A 60 16.40 15.10 8.83
C THR A 60 15.87 16.46 9.28
N GLN A 61 16.67 17.51 9.14
CA GLN A 61 16.21 18.88 9.34
C GLN A 61 15.34 19.33 8.17
N PRO A 62 14.23 20.05 8.43
CA PRO A 62 13.31 20.54 7.37
C PRO A 62 13.90 21.78 6.69
N VAL A 63 14.91 21.59 5.86
CA VAL A 63 15.59 22.66 5.10
C VAL A 63 15.07 22.65 3.67
N ALA A 64 14.34 23.69 3.30
CA ALA A 64 13.79 23.87 1.96
C ALA A 64 14.88 23.90 0.87
N GLY A 65 14.56 23.33 -0.31
CA GLY A 65 15.47 23.24 -1.45
C GLY A 65 16.52 22.14 -1.33
N THR A 66 16.42 21.28 -0.30
CA THR A 66 17.20 20.05 -0.22
C THR A 66 16.28 18.83 -0.33
N PRO A 67 16.62 17.80 -1.14
CA PRO A 67 15.70 16.65 -1.33
C PRO A 67 15.26 16.00 -0.03
N ALA A 68 16.15 15.87 0.95
CA ALA A 68 15.83 15.28 2.23
C ALA A 68 14.97 16.22 3.11
N GLY A 69 15.26 17.53 3.10
CA GLY A 69 14.49 18.52 3.84
C GLY A 69 13.10 18.72 3.28
N ASP A 70 12.98 18.78 1.95
CA ASP A 70 11.69 18.87 1.25
C ASP A 70 10.82 17.63 1.54
N ALA A 71 11.40 16.42 1.51
CA ALA A 71 10.71 15.20 1.88
C ALA A 71 10.24 15.21 3.35
N ARG A 72 11.03 15.79 4.25
CA ARG A 72 10.65 15.95 5.66
C ARG A 72 9.45 16.92 5.78
N MET A 73 9.52 18.09 5.16
CA MET A 73 8.43 19.08 5.20
C MET A 73 7.14 18.56 4.57
N ASN A 74 7.26 17.87 3.41
CA ASN A 74 6.12 17.23 2.78
C ASN A 74 5.47 16.19 3.71
N PHE A 75 6.27 15.36 4.38
CA PHE A 75 5.72 14.34 5.28
C PHE A 75 5.12 14.93 6.56
N ASP A 76 5.71 15.99 7.13
CA ASP A 76 5.13 16.72 8.27
C ASP A 76 3.73 17.28 7.92
N ALA A 77 3.59 17.87 6.72
CA ALA A 77 2.32 18.35 6.21
C ALA A 77 1.34 17.20 5.92
N TRP A 78 1.83 16.12 5.30
CA TRP A 78 1.03 14.91 5.00
C TRP A 78 0.40 14.32 6.25
N ILE A 79 1.17 14.12 7.33
CA ILE A 79 0.68 13.59 8.62
C ILE A 79 -0.33 14.54 9.26
N THR A 80 -0.07 15.85 9.20
CA THR A 80 -0.99 16.87 9.74
C THR A 80 -2.33 16.85 9.01
N ASN A 81 -2.28 16.82 7.68
CA ASN A 81 -3.47 16.80 6.83
C ASN A 81 -4.24 15.47 6.95
N ALA A 82 -3.53 14.32 7.06
CA ALA A 82 -4.14 13.02 7.32
C ALA A 82 -4.92 13.02 8.65
N ALA A 83 -4.32 13.56 9.71
CA ALA A 83 -4.97 13.66 11.00
C ALA A 83 -6.22 14.57 10.97
N ALA A 84 -6.15 15.71 10.28
CA ALA A 84 -7.28 16.61 10.07
C ALA A 84 -8.43 15.94 9.28
N ALA A 85 -8.09 15.07 8.33
CA ALA A 85 -9.05 14.29 7.55
C ALA A 85 -9.55 13.01 8.25
N GLY A 86 -9.09 12.70 9.48
CA GLY A 86 -9.47 11.49 10.21
C GLY A 86 -8.91 10.20 9.60
N VAL A 87 -7.80 10.27 8.88
CA VAL A 87 -7.21 9.17 8.12
C VAL A 87 -6.13 8.45 8.94
N ALA A 88 -6.20 7.13 9.00
CA ALA A 88 -5.20 6.27 9.62
C ALA A 88 -3.98 6.08 8.69
N PRO A 89 -2.78 6.57 9.06
CA PRO A 89 -1.60 6.48 8.22
C PRO A 89 -0.93 5.11 8.28
N LEU A 90 -0.64 4.51 7.11
CA LEU A 90 0.36 3.46 6.90
C LEU A 90 1.62 4.11 6.35
N VAL A 91 2.76 3.90 7.00
CA VAL A 91 4.03 4.48 6.54
C VAL A 91 5.02 3.39 6.19
N ALA A 92 5.49 3.43 4.96
CA ALA A 92 6.57 2.60 4.44
C ALA A 92 7.88 3.40 4.38
N PHE A 93 8.99 2.76 4.70
CA PHE A 93 10.30 3.39 4.66
C PHE A 93 11.05 3.04 3.38
N GLN A 94 11.92 3.94 2.94
CA GLN A 94 12.80 3.72 1.79
C GLN A 94 14.19 4.32 2.02
N THR A 95 15.02 4.27 0.98
CA THR A 95 16.37 4.85 0.97
C THR A 95 16.37 6.31 1.41
N SER A 96 17.42 6.72 2.12
CA SER A 96 17.66 8.12 2.46
C SER A 96 17.81 8.99 1.20
N LEU A 97 17.30 10.21 1.24
CA LEU A 97 17.53 11.23 0.22
C LEU A 97 18.76 12.12 0.54
N GLY A 98 19.45 11.84 1.65
CA GLY A 98 20.73 12.45 1.97
C GLY A 98 21.88 11.90 1.14
N PRO A 99 23.11 12.36 1.37
CA PRO A 99 24.27 11.99 0.57
C PRO A 99 24.65 10.50 0.68
N ASN A 100 24.24 9.81 1.75
CA ASN A 100 24.49 8.40 1.94
C ASN A 100 23.22 7.57 1.72
N GLN A 101 23.11 6.99 0.53
CA GLN A 101 21.99 6.15 0.11
C GLN A 101 22.21 4.65 0.36
N ALA A 102 23.30 4.27 1.03
CA ALA A 102 23.54 2.87 1.41
C ALA A 102 22.49 2.39 2.44
N ALA A 103 22.27 1.08 2.47
CA ALA A 103 21.42 0.46 3.48
C ALA A 103 21.99 0.76 4.88
N PRO A 104 21.20 1.28 5.83
CA PRO A 104 21.68 1.54 7.18
C PRO A 104 22.01 0.24 7.92
N SER A 105 22.96 0.29 8.85
CA SER A 105 23.10 -0.83 9.78
C SER A 105 21.81 -1.01 10.60
N PRO A 106 21.49 -2.22 11.11
CA PRO A 106 20.32 -2.43 11.97
C PRO A 106 20.27 -1.49 13.19
N ALA A 107 21.42 -1.12 13.74
CA ALA A 107 21.51 -0.17 14.84
C ALA A 107 21.14 1.27 14.41
N ARG A 108 21.64 1.71 13.25
CA ARG A 108 21.26 3.01 12.67
C ARG A 108 19.77 3.04 12.31
N TYR A 109 19.25 1.98 11.69
CA TYR A 109 17.83 1.85 11.40
C TYR A 109 16.99 1.93 12.68
N LYS A 110 17.36 1.17 13.74
CA LYS A 110 16.66 1.22 15.03
C LYS A 110 16.63 2.64 15.64
N ARG A 111 17.74 3.38 15.55
CA ARG A 111 17.79 4.78 16.01
C ARG A 111 16.82 5.66 15.23
N ALA A 112 16.79 5.51 13.90
CA ALA A 112 15.86 6.25 13.04
C ALA A 112 14.40 5.93 13.37
N MET A 113 14.05 4.66 13.57
CA MET A 113 12.69 4.24 13.93
C MET A 113 12.26 4.76 15.31
N ARG A 114 13.17 4.84 16.28
CA ARG A 114 12.87 5.46 17.58
C ARG A 114 12.59 6.97 17.45
N ALA A 115 13.39 7.68 16.65
CA ALA A 115 13.16 9.09 16.35
C ALA A 115 11.82 9.27 15.64
N PHE A 116 11.51 8.42 14.64
CA PHE A 116 10.26 8.45 13.91
C PHE A 116 9.05 8.29 14.85
N LEU A 117 9.05 7.27 15.69
CA LEU A 117 7.95 7.01 16.62
C LEU A 117 7.78 8.08 17.70
N SER A 118 8.89 8.74 18.08
CA SER A 118 8.86 9.89 18.99
C SER A 118 8.26 11.13 18.34
N THR A 119 8.59 11.37 17.05
CA THR A 119 8.11 12.54 16.30
C THR A 119 6.67 12.36 15.83
N TYR A 120 6.28 11.14 15.44
CA TYR A 120 4.97 10.81 14.87
C TYR A 120 4.26 9.71 15.68
N PRO A 121 3.88 10.00 16.95
CA PRO A 121 3.35 8.96 17.84
C PRO A 121 1.98 8.41 17.44
N SER A 122 1.25 9.08 16.55
CA SER A 122 -0.03 8.61 16.00
C SER A 122 0.13 7.51 14.95
N VAL A 123 1.31 7.36 14.33
CA VAL A 123 1.55 6.34 13.31
C VAL A 123 1.70 4.97 13.95
N ARG A 124 0.78 4.04 13.62
CA ARG A 124 0.73 2.68 14.18
C ARG A 124 0.76 1.57 13.12
N LEU A 125 0.63 1.93 11.83
CA LEU A 125 0.74 1.00 10.73
C LEU A 125 2.06 1.31 10.01
N LEU A 126 2.95 0.32 9.93
CA LEU A 126 4.32 0.54 9.49
C LEU A 126 4.79 -0.60 8.57
N ALA A 127 5.55 -0.25 7.54
CA ALA A 127 6.26 -1.20 6.71
C ALA A 127 7.77 -0.90 6.73
N PRO A 128 8.62 -1.91 6.91
CA PRO A 128 10.03 -1.69 7.20
C PRO A 128 10.82 -1.15 6.00
N TRP A 129 10.39 -1.46 4.77
CA TRP A 129 11.03 -1.00 3.54
C TRP A 129 10.15 -1.23 2.33
N ASN A 130 10.00 -0.18 1.52
CA ASN A 130 9.25 -0.21 0.26
C ASN A 130 10.00 -1.04 -0.79
N GLU A 131 9.34 -2.04 -1.36
CA GLU A 131 9.83 -2.87 -2.48
C GLU A 131 11.29 -3.33 -2.35
N PRO A 132 11.68 -3.98 -1.24
CA PRO A 132 13.09 -4.32 -1.04
C PRO A 132 13.66 -5.29 -2.10
N ASN A 133 12.80 -5.94 -2.89
CA ASN A 133 13.17 -6.86 -3.97
C ASN A 133 13.18 -6.20 -5.36
N PHE A 134 12.77 -4.95 -5.50
CA PHE A 134 12.64 -4.30 -6.78
C PHE A 134 13.74 -3.28 -7.03
N ARG A 135 14.30 -3.28 -8.25
CA ARG A 135 15.24 -2.27 -8.72
C ARG A 135 14.51 -1.29 -9.61
N SER A 136 14.38 -0.07 -9.16
CA SER A 136 13.97 1.04 -10.01
C SER A 136 15.18 1.69 -10.69
N ALA A 137 15.00 2.17 -11.91
CA ALA A 137 16.03 2.96 -12.60
C ALA A 137 16.23 4.35 -11.96
N SER A 138 15.17 4.88 -11.32
CA SER A 138 15.15 6.23 -10.75
C SER A 138 15.45 6.28 -9.25
N THR A 139 15.28 5.17 -8.53
CA THR A 139 15.44 5.14 -7.07
C THR A 139 16.40 4.02 -6.66
N PRO A 140 17.55 4.34 -6.08
CA PRO A 140 18.48 3.34 -5.56
C PRO A 140 17.78 2.47 -4.50
N ASN A 141 17.88 1.15 -4.64
CA ASN A 141 17.40 0.21 -3.64
C ASN A 141 18.55 -0.67 -3.13
N PRO A 142 19.15 -0.32 -1.99
CA PRO A 142 20.29 -1.04 -1.45
C PRO A 142 19.94 -2.44 -0.91
N LEU A 143 18.65 -2.80 -0.84
CA LEU A 143 18.19 -4.09 -0.33
C LEU A 143 17.90 -5.12 -1.42
N VAL A 144 17.91 -4.76 -2.71
CA VAL A 144 17.51 -5.64 -3.82
C VAL A 144 18.22 -6.99 -3.84
N HIS A 145 19.42 -7.09 -3.29
CA HIS A 145 20.18 -8.33 -3.16
C HIS A 145 20.33 -8.81 -1.70
N ASN A 146 19.67 -8.15 -0.75
CA ASN A 146 19.87 -8.42 0.68
C ASN A 146 18.57 -8.70 1.46
N PRO A 147 17.86 -9.81 1.14
CA PRO A 147 16.63 -10.18 1.84
C PRO A 147 16.84 -10.43 3.35
N THR A 148 18.06 -10.82 3.75
CA THR A 148 18.40 -11.01 5.16
C THR A 148 18.39 -9.70 5.93
N LEU A 149 18.93 -8.64 5.35
CA LEU A 149 18.92 -7.32 5.98
C LEU A 149 17.48 -6.74 6.01
N ALA A 150 16.71 -6.93 4.94
CA ALA A 150 15.30 -6.55 4.91
C ALA A 150 14.49 -7.26 6.02
N ALA A 151 14.69 -8.55 6.24
CA ALA A 151 14.07 -9.30 7.33
C ALA A 151 14.52 -8.80 8.72
N ARG A 152 15.77 -8.35 8.85
CA ARG A 152 16.27 -7.71 10.08
C ARG A 152 15.58 -6.37 10.35
N TYR A 153 15.31 -5.56 9.32
CA TYR A 153 14.56 -4.30 9.50
C TYR A 153 13.14 -4.57 9.99
N TYR A 154 12.45 -5.58 9.46
CA TYR A 154 11.16 -6.00 10.01
C TYR A 154 11.26 -6.35 11.51
N THR A 155 12.23 -7.16 11.90
CA THR A 155 12.42 -7.56 13.30
C THR A 155 12.75 -6.36 14.19
N VAL A 156 13.60 -5.46 13.73
CA VAL A 156 13.97 -4.22 14.43
C VAL A 156 12.75 -3.34 14.63
N LEU A 157 11.98 -3.08 13.57
CA LEU A 157 10.80 -2.22 13.62
C LEU A 157 9.74 -2.78 14.57
N ARG A 158 9.43 -4.08 14.45
CA ARG A 158 8.49 -4.77 15.33
C ARG A 158 8.89 -4.70 16.80
N SER A 159 10.19 -4.88 17.11
CA SER A 159 10.70 -4.81 18.49
C SER A 159 10.74 -3.38 19.01
N THR A 160 10.85 -2.37 18.14
CA THR A 160 10.87 -0.95 18.51
C THR A 160 9.46 -0.42 18.80
N CYS A 161 8.43 -0.97 18.13
CA CYS A 161 7.02 -0.64 18.33
C CYS A 161 6.16 -1.90 18.58
N PRO A 162 6.14 -2.47 19.79
CA PRO A 162 5.34 -3.67 20.07
C PRO A 162 3.84 -3.49 19.86
N GLY A 163 3.31 -2.26 20.03
CA GLY A 163 1.90 -1.91 19.83
C GLY A 163 1.53 -1.55 18.37
N CYS A 164 2.50 -1.57 17.45
CA CYS A 164 2.24 -1.30 16.04
C CYS A 164 1.87 -2.57 15.25
N ILE A 165 1.09 -2.38 14.18
CA ILE A 165 0.99 -3.35 13.10
C ILE A 165 2.16 -3.10 12.15
N VAL A 166 3.07 -4.07 12.06
CA VAL A 166 4.23 -4.02 11.17
C VAL A 166 4.04 -5.05 10.06
N LEU A 167 4.01 -4.59 8.82
CA LEU A 167 3.94 -5.43 7.64
C LEU A 167 5.28 -6.12 7.43
N ALA A 168 5.26 -7.40 7.07
CA ALA A 168 6.44 -8.08 6.55
C ALA A 168 6.42 -8.01 5.03
N GLY A 169 7.60 -7.90 4.42
CA GLY A 169 7.76 -7.92 2.98
C GLY A 169 7.59 -6.55 2.35
N GLU A 170 6.38 -6.17 2.01
CA GLU A 170 6.08 -5.03 1.11
C GLU A 170 6.81 -5.21 -0.24
N LEU A 171 6.62 -6.40 -0.81
CA LEU A 171 7.38 -6.86 -1.96
C LEU A 171 6.68 -6.51 -3.26
N ALA A 172 7.45 -6.05 -4.25
CA ALA A 172 6.97 -6.02 -5.63
C ALA A 172 6.52 -7.43 -6.03
N GLY A 173 5.32 -7.52 -6.61
CA GLY A 173 4.67 -8.76 -7.00
C GLY A 173 5.30 -9.37 -8.25
N ILE A 174 6.42 -10.06 -8.10
CA ILE A 174 7.15 -10.71 -9.19
C ILE A 174 7.02 -12.23 -8.99
N PRO A 175 6.20 -12.93 -9.80
CA PRO A 175 6.07 -14.37 -9.73
C PRO A 175 7.43 -15.05 -9.93
N GLY A 176 7.73 -16.03 -9.07
CA GLY A 176 8.99 -16.79 -9.15
C GLY A 176 10.21 -16.11 -8.53
N ASP A 177 10.11 -14.88 -8.04
CA ASP A 177 11.23 -14.19 -7.41
C ASP A 177 11.74 -14.95 -6.17
N PRO A 178 13.02 -15.34 -6.15
CA PRO A 178 13.62 -16.06 -5.03
C PRO A 178 13.76 -15.20 -3.77
N TYR A 179 13.57 -13.87 -3.87
CA TYR A 179 13.71 -12.95 -2.75
C TYR A 179 12.77 -13.32 -1.60
N LEU A 180 11.48 -13.55 -1.89
CA LEU A 180 10.50 -13.94 -0.87
C LEU A 180 10.96 -15.19 -0.09
N THR A 181 11.45 -16.22 -0.79
CA THR A 181 11.92 -17.45 -0.14
C THR A 181 13.11 -17.19 0.80
N ARG A 182 14.06 -16.36 0.36
CA ARG A 182 15.22 -15.99 1.18
C ARG A 182 14.83 -15.11 2.36
N TYR A 183 13.89 -14.19 2.16
CA TYR A 183 13.33 -13.35 3.21
C TYR A 183 12.62 -14.20 4.27
N GLN A 184 11.76 -15.14 3.86
CA GLN A 184 11.08 -16.08 4.75
C GLN A 184 12.08 -16.94 5.56
N LYS A 185 13.16 -17.40 4.92
CA LYS A 185 14.23 -18.13 5.60
C LYS A 185 14.91 -17.25 6.67
N ALA A 186 15.19 -15.99 6.34
CA ALA A 186 15.84 -15.05 7.25
C ALA A 186 14.95 -14.66 8.46
N LEU A 187 13.63 -14.69 8.32
CA LEU A 187 12.69 -14.52 9.44
C LEU A 187 12.75 -15.65 10.49
N GLY A 188 13.29 -16.82 10.13
CA GLY A 188 13.43 -17.96 11.03
C GLY A 188 12.07 -18.42 11.61
N SER A 189 11.94 -18.43 12.94
CA SER A 189 10.70 -18.81 13.65
C SER A 189 9.67 -17.66 13.73
N THR A 190 10.02 -16.44 13.34
CA THR A 190 9.13 -15.28 13.39
C THR A 190 7.89 -15.51 12.52
N ARG A 191 6.71 -15.14 13.05
CA ARG A 191 5.41 -15.23 12.36
C ARG A 191 4.83 -13.83 12.21
N PRO A 192 5.00 -13.18 11.05
CA PRO A 192 4.30 -11.95 10.74
C PRO A 192 2.78 -12.13 10.80
N ARG A 193 2.09 -11.15 11.36
CA ARG A 193 0.63 -11.12 11.36
C ARG A 193 0.07 -10.63 10.03
N VAL A 194 0.82 -9.75 9.36
CA VAL A 194 0.46 -9.10 8.11
C VAL A 194 1.66 -9.14 7.15
N TRP A 195 1.38 -9.41 5.88
CA TRP A 195 2.33 -9.27 4.77
C TRP A 195 1.85 -8.19 3.82
N GLY A 196 2.77 -7.34 3.37
CA GLY A 196 2.57 -6.37 2.30
C GLY A 196 2.99 -6.94 0.96
N VAL A 197 2.22 -6.64 -0.09
CA VAL A 197 2.53 -6.99 -1.47
C VAL A 197 2.02 -5.91 -2.42
N HIS A 198 2.82 -5.57 -3.43
CA HIS A 198 2.42 -4.68 -4.51
C HIS A 198 1.97 -5.49 -5.71
N ALA A 199 0.72 -5.33 -6.14
CA ALA A 199 0.12 -6.13 -7.19
C ALA A 199 0.13 -5.44 -8.56
N HIS A 200 1.14 -4.59 -8.84
CA HIS A 200 1.24 -3.88 -10.12
C HIS A 200 1.34 -4.83 -11.32
N THR A 201 2.03 -5.98 -11.18
CA THR A 201 2.10 -6.98 -12.25
C THR A 201 0.72 -7.45 -12.65
N ASP A 202 -0.15 -7.79 -11.68
CA ASP A 202 -1.51 -8.25 -11.95
C ASP A 202 -2.34 -7.18 -12.65
N ALA A 203 -2.28 -5.93 -12.17
CA ALA A 203 -3.00 -4.80 -12.75
C ALA A 203 -2.53 -4.50 -14.18
N ASN A 204 -1.22 -4.51 -14.43
CA ASN A 204 -0.65 -4.23 -15.75
C ASN A 204 -1.04 -5.32 -16.75
N GLN A 205 -0.91 -6.61 -16.37
CA GLN A 205 -1.25 -7.74 -17.25
C GLN A 205 -2.75 -7.84 -17.53
N PHE A 206 -3.60 -7.50 -16.56
CA PHE A 206 -5.03 -7.36 -16.81
C PHE A 206 -5.29 -6.23 -17.81
N GLN A 207 -4.65 -5.07 -17.61
CA GLN A 207 -4.89 -3.88 -18.41
C GLN A 207 -4.45 -4.04 -19.88
N ASP A 208 -3.33 -4.74 -20.11
CA ASP A 208 -2.83 -5.03 -21.46
C ASP A 208 -3.43 -6.30 -22.09
N GLY A 209 -4.28 -7.02 -21.35
CA GLY A 209 -4.96 -8.23 -21.80
C GLY A 209 -4.08 -9.49 -21.87
N THR A 210 -2.88 -9.47 -21.31
CA THR A 210 -1.94 -10.61 -21.37
C THR A 210 -2.24 -11.67 -20.32
N ASP A 211 -2.74 -11.30 -19.12
CA ASP A 211 -3.13 -12.26 -18.08
C ASP A 211 -4.17 -11.67 -17.12
N THR A 212 -5.28 -12.36 -16.95
CA THR A 212 -6.36 -11.98 -16.02
C THR A 212 -6.41 -12.84 -14.77
N SER A 213 -5.48 -13.80 -14.61
CA SER A 213 -5.47 -14.77 -13.50
C SER A 213 -4.88 -14.25 -12.20
N ALA A 214 -4.37 -13.01 -12.16
CA ALA A 214 -3.68 -12.42 -11.03
C ALA A 214 -2.48 -13.26 -10.55
N PRO A 215 -1.48 -13.49 -11.43
CA PRO A 215 -0.40 -14.44 -11.13
C PRO A 215 0.48 -14.01 -9.97
N ALA A 216 0.70 -12.70 -9.76
CA ALA A 216 1.49 -12.19 -8.65
C ALA A 216 0.79 -12.41 -7.30
N THR A 217 -0.48 -12.01 -7.19
CA THR A 217 -1.27 -12.22 -5.97
C THR A 217 -1.43 -13.71 -5.67
N SER A 218 -1.72 -14.53 -6.68
CA SER A 218 -1.83 -16.00 -6.55
C SER A 218 -0.52 -16.64 -6.10
N TYR A 219 0.61 -16.21 -6.64
CA TYR A 219 1.95 -16.65 -6.21
C TYR A 219 2.17 -16.35 -4.72
N PHE A 220 1.88 -15.11 -4.27
CA PHE A 220 2.02 -14.74 -2.87
C PHE A 220 1.10 -15.53 -1.95
N LEU A 221 -0.16 -15.73 -2.32
CA LEU A 221 -1.11 -16.54 -1.56
C LEU A 221 -0.60 -17.97 -1.37
N HIS A 222 -0.07 -18.58 -2.44
CA HIS A 222 0.53 -19.92 -2.40
C HIS A 222 1.78 -19.96 -1.51
N ARG A 223 2.73 -19.03 -1.71
CA ARG A 223 4.00 -18.98 -0.97
C ARG A 223 3.83 -18.63 0.51
N LEU A 224 2.76 -17.93 0.86
CA LEU A 224 2.36 -17.60 2.23
C LEU A 224 1.34 -18.61 2.78
N GLY A 225 1.33 -19.84 2.27
CA GLY A 225 0.64 -20.99 2.87
C GLY A 225 1.39 -21.60 4.06
N GLY A 226 0.99 -22.81 4.47
CA GLY A 226 1.63 -23.54 5.55
C GLY A 226 1.70 -22.73 6.85
N ARG A 227 2.91 -22.53 7.37
CA ARG A 227 3.13 -21.78 8.63
C ARG A 227 2.69 -20.31 8.60
N TRP A 228 2.45 -19.75 7.42
CA TRP A 228 2.01 -18.37 7.20
C TRP A 228 0.52 -18.26 6.87
N ALA A 229 -0.22 -19.37 6.80
CA ALA A 229 -1.60 -19.43 6.34
C ALA A 229 -2.58 -18.59 7.16
N ARG A 230 -2.23 -18.22 8.40
CA ARG A 230 -3.06 -17.37 9.27
C ARG A 230 -2.72 -15.89 9.18
N SER A 231 -1.67 -15.51 8.43
CA SER A 231 -1.31 -14.10 8.25
C SER A 231 -2.30 -13.43 7.30
N GLN A 232 -2.63 -12.18 7.59
CA GLN A 232 -3.32 -11.30 6.64
C GLN A 232 -2.36 -10.92 5.51
N ILE A 233 -2.93 -10.56 4.36
CA ILE A 233 -2.23 -10.00 3.22
C ILE A 233 -2.85 -8.64 2.93
N TRP A 234 -2.02 -7.61 2.87
CA TRP A 234 -2.41 -6.30 2.41
C TRP A 234 -1.78 -6.08 1.03
N ILE A 235 -2.61 -5.78 0.04
CA ILE A 235 -2.14 -5.25 -1.22
C ILE A 235 -1.94 -3.77 -0.97
N ASP A 236 -0.76 -3.42 -0.50
CA ASP A 236 -0.49 -2.09 0.04
C ASP A 236 0.00 -1.09 -1.01
N GLU A 237 0.18 -1.54 -2.26
CA GLU A 237 0.30 -0.67 -3.42
C GLU A 237 -0.14 -1.40 -4.70
N VAL A 238 -1.06 -0.80 -5.45
CA VAL A 238 -1.47 -1.25 -6.78
C VAL A 238 -2.21 -0.13 -7.50
N GLY A 239 -1.98 0.04 -8.80
CA GLY A 239 -2.67 1.09 -9.57
C GLY A 239 -2.81 0.74 -11.03
N ALA A 240 -3.87 1.25 -11.65
CA ALA A 240 -4.18 1.14 -13.07
C ALA A 240 -3.67 2.37 -13.83
N TYR A 241 -3.03 2.19 -14.96
CA TYR A 241 -2.59 3.29 -15.80
C TYR A 241 -3.77 4.02 -16.44
N PHE A 242 -3.76 5.35 -16.37
CA PHE A 242 -4.39 6.20 -17.36
C PHE A 242 -3.43 6.43 -18.52
N ARG A 243 -2.15 6.65 -18.21
CA ARG A 243 -1.04 6.77 -19.15
C ARG A 243 0.17 6.02 -18.60
N ASP A 244 0.80 5.20 -19.43
CA ASP A 244 1.98 4.43 -19.02
C ASP A 244 3.31 5.21 -19.22
N ALA A 245 4.41 4.60 -18.80
CA ALA A 245 5.75 5.20 -18.89
C ALA A 245 6.26 5.38 -20.33
N ASN A 246 5.65 4.71 -21.31
CA ASN A 246 5.96 4.84 -22.72
C ASN A 246 5.12 5.93 -23.40
N GLY A 247 4.22 6.56 -22.64
CA GLY A 247 3.33 7.62 -23.13
C GLY A 247 2.04 7.11 -23.76
N GLN A 248 1.77 5.80 -23.72
CA GLN A 248 0.51 5.24 -24.20
C GLN A 248 -0.63 5.66 -23.26
N VAL A 249 -1.67 6.26 -23.82
CA VAL A 249 -2.90 6.61 -23.11
C VAL A 249 -3.86 5.43 -23.18
N TRP A 250 -4.14 4.81 -22.03
CA TRP A 250 -5.12 3.74 -21.88
C TRP A 250 -6.55 4.28 -21.75
N GLY A 251 -6.69 5.47 -21.19
CA GLY A 251 -7.95 6.20 -21.05
C GLY A 251 -8.87 5.69 -19.95
N ASP A 252 -10.02 6.35 -19.84
CA ASP A 252 -10.97 6.17 -18.74
C ASP A 252 -11.53 4.76 -18.62
N GLN A 253 -11.95 4.17 -19.74
CA GLN A 253 -12.60 2.85 -19.71
C GLN A 253 -11.64 1.75 -19.27
N SER A 254 -10.42 1.73 -19.82
CA SER A 254 -9.40 0.76 -19.44
C SER A 254 -8.99 0.93 -17.98
N GLN A 255 -8.76 2.16 -17.52
CA GLN A 255 -8.43 2.43 -16.13
C GLN A 255 -9.57 1.97 -15.19
N GLN A 256 -10.82 2.28 -15.50
CA GLN A 256 -11.98 1.91 -14.70
C GLN A 256 -12.15 0.39 -14.59
N GLN A 257 -11.98 -0.34 -15.71
CA GLN A 257 -12.04 -1.79 -15.71
C GLN A 257 -10.92 -2.41 -14.88
N THR A 258 -9.69 -1.88 -15.01
CA THR A 258 -8.54 -2.34 -14.23
C THR A 258 -8.70 -2.05 -12.73
N VAL A 259 -9.26 -0.91 -12.35
CA VAL A 259 -9.60 -0.62 -10.94
C VAL A 259 -10.63 -1.61 -10.41
N SER A 260 -11.63 -1.95 -11.21
CA SER A 260 -12.62 -2.97 -10.82
C SER A 260 -11.97 -4.35 -10.62
N PHE A 261 -11.04 -4.73 -11.48
CA PHE A 261 -10.24 -5.95 -11.34
C PHE A 261 -9.39 -5.90 -10.06
N ILE A 262 -8.68 -4.80 -9.80
CA ILE A 262 -7.87 -4.61 -8.59
C ILE A 262 -8.70 -4.84 -7.32
N LEU A 263 -9.89 -4.24 -7.24
CA LEU A 263 -10.77 -4.44 -6.09
C LEU A 263 -11.29 -5.89 -6.01
N GLY A 264 -11.42 -6.56 -7.15
CA GLY A 264 -11.75 -7.98 -7.26
C GLY A 264 -10.68 -8.92 -6.69
N LEU A 265 -9.41 -8.51 -6.60
CA LEU A 265 -8.33 -9.32 -5.99
C LEU A 265 -8.66 -9.75 -4.56
N ALA A 266 -9.47 -8.97 -3.83
CA ALA A 266 -9.94 -9.32 -2.50
C ALA A 266 -10.72 -10.66 -2.45
N THR A 267 -11.35 -11.06 -3.55
CA THR A 267 -12.13 -12.31 -3.63
C THR A 267 -11.27 -13.56 -3.72
N LEU A 268 -9.98 -13.41 -4.08
CA LEU A 268 -9.05 -14.54 -4.18
C LEU A 268 -8.79 -15.23 -2.84
N SER A 269 -8.90 -14.47 -1.73
CA SER A 269 -8.72 -15.02 -0.39
C SER A 269 -9.27 -14.10 0.69
N PRO A 270 -9.97 -14.62 1.72
CA PRO A 270 -10.39 -13.83 2.88
C PRO A 270 -9.23 -13.26 3.70
N ARG A 271 -8.00 -13.66 3.40
CA ARG A 271 -6.78 -13.12 4.00
C ARG A 271 -6.38 -11.76 3.42
N ILE A 272 -6.88 -11.39 2.23
CA ILE A 272 -6.67 -10.07 1.63
C ILE A 272 -7.64 -9.11 2.32
N THR A 273 -7.13 -8.39 3.31
CA THR A 273 -7.96 -7.57 4.19
C THR A 273 -7.83 -6.07 3.92
N ARG A 274 -6.83 -5.66 3.14
CA ARG A 274 -6.68 -4.26 2.69
C ARG A 274 -6.12 -4.20 1.27
N ILE A 275 -6.58 -3.15 0.53
CA ILE A 275 -6.05 -2.76 -0.77
C ILE A 275 -5.82 -1.25 -0.75
N TYR A 276 -4.60 -0.79 -1.09
CA TYR A 276 -4.27 0.62 -1.23
C TYR A 276 -4.04 0.92 -2.70
N TYR A 277 -4.93 1.75 -3.26
CA TYR A 277 -4.83 2.17 -4.64
C TYR A 277 -3.77 3.26 -4.81
N TYR A 278 -2.90 3.11 -5.78
CA TYR A 278 -1.87 4.08 -6.17
C TYR A 278 -2.30 4.76 -7.48
N ASN A 279 -2.65 6.03 -7.45
CA ASN A 279 -2.72 7.02 -6.39
C ASN A 279 -3.95 7.94 -6.59
N LEU A 280 -4.12 8.97 -5.75
CA LEU A 280 -5.19 9.95 -5.95
C LEU A 280 -4.90 10.81 -7.17
N SER A 281 -3.73 11.45 -7.20
CA SER A 281 -3.28 12.28 -8.31
C SER A 281 -1.76 12.24 -8.42
N ASN A 282 -1.26 12.11 -9.64
CA ASN A 282 0.16 12.28 -9.89
C ASN A 282 0.52 13.77 -9.82
N GLN A 283 0.80 14.27 -8.62
CA GLN A 283 1.29 15.63 -8.45
C GLN A 283 2.68 15.76 -9.09
N CYS A 284 2.83 16.80 -9.89
CA CYS A 284 4.06 17.02 -10.61
C CYS A 284 4.58 18.43 -10.35
N SER A 285 5.65 18.51 -9.60
CA SER A 285 6.42 19.76 -9.45
C SER A 285 7.18 20.18 -10.73
N ASP A 286 7.31 19.26 -11.68
CA ASP A 286 8.01 19.49 -12.96
C ASP A 286 7.17 18.91 -14.10
N PRO A 287 6.55 19.76 -14.96
CA PRO A 287 5.73 19.31 -16.08
C PRO A 287 6.42 18.33 -17.02
N SER A 288 7.74 18.38 -17.14
CA SER A 288 8.51 17.44 -17.98
C SER A 288 8.53 16.02 -17.39
N ARG A 289 8.37 15.88 -16.06
CA ARG A 289 8.29 14.60 -15.36
C ARG A 289 6.87 14.07 -15.22
N CYS A 290 5.86 14.93 -15.27
CA CYS A 290 4.44 14.55 -15.28
C CYS A 290 4.08 13.67 -16.49
N ALA A 291 4.87 13.72 -17.52
CA ALA A 291 4.63 13.02 -18.75
C ALA A 291 4.95 11.53 -18.71
N VAL A 292 5.60 11.00 -17.65
CA VAL A 292 6.19 9.66 -17.71
C VAL A 292 5.16 8.56 -17.44
N GLN A 293 4.35 8.68 -16.38
CA GLN A 293 3.26 7.72 -16.12
C GLN A 293 2.19 8.37 -15.23
N ASP A 294 0.95 7.97 -15.42
CA ASP A 294 -0.20 8.48 -14.67
C ASP A 294 -1.14 7.33 -14.28
N ARG A 295 -1.32 7.14 -12.98
CA ARG A 295 -2.25 6.17 -12.38
C ARG A 295 -3.33 6.86 -11.54
N GLY A 296 -3.33 8.21 -11.50
CA GLY A 296 -4.23 8.99 -10.66
C GLY A 296 -5.70 8.73 -10.94
N LEU A 297 -6.51 8.79 -9.90
CA LEU A 297 -7.97 8.83 -9.99
C LEU A 297 -8.46 10.23 -10.41
N VAL A 298 -7.59 11.22 -10.18
CA VAL A 298 -7.75 12.62 -10.60
C VAL A 298 -6.59 12.96 -11.53
N ALA A 299 -6.88 13.63 -12.63
CA ALA A 299 -5.86 14.07 -13.57
C ALA A 299 -4.91 15.06 -12.88
N PRO A 300 -3.58 14.95 -13.11
CA PRO A 300 -2.60 15.81 -12.47
C PRO A 300 -2.85 17.29 -12.80
N GLN A 301 -2.53 18.15 -11.83
CA GLN A 301 -2.47 19.60 -12.03
C GLN A 301 -1.00 20.02 -11.99
N PRO A 302 -0.37 20.33 -13.14
CA PRO A 302 0.93 20.98 -13.14
C PRO A 302 0.81 22.37 -12.53
N PHE A 303 1.82 22.82 -11.79
CA PHE A 303 1.81 24.08 -11.04
C PHE A 303 1.49 25.32 -11.89
N ASP A 304 1.79 25.30 -13.19
CA ASP A 304 1.64 26.44 -14.10
C ASP A 304 0.41 26.35 -15.01
N VAL A 305 -0.47 25.39 -14.77
CA VAL A 305 -1.66 25.20 -15.62
C VAL A 305 -2.91 25.44 -14.79
N ALA A 306 -3.75 26.37 -15.25
CA ALA A 306 -5.03 26.66 -14.60
C ALA A 306 -5.90 25.39 -14.50
N PRO A 307 -6.69 25.23 -13.42
CA PRO A 307 -7.65 24.14 -13.31
C PRO A 307 -8.56 24.09 -14.55
N GLY A 308 -8.74 22.90 -15.12
CA GLY A 308 -9.54 22.69 -16.31
C GLY A 308 -8.82 22.89 -17.64
N ALA A 309 -7.54 23.35 -17.65
CA ALA A 309 -6.76 23.44 -18.88
C ALA A 309 -6.33 22.04 -19.36
N SER A 310 -6.16 21.89 -20.68
CA SER A 310 -5.64 20.65 -21.26
C SER A 310 -4.15 20.47 -20.93
N ILE A 311 -3.78 19.28 -20.45
CA ILE A 311 -2.38 18.89 -20.19
C ILE A 311 -1.81 18.02 -21.32
N GLY A 312 -2.44 18.03 -22.47
CA GLY A 312 -2.00 17.30 -23.66
C GLY A 312 -2.62 15.91 -23.82
N TYR A 313 -3.04 15.25 -22.75
CA TYR A 313 -3.70 13.94 -22.78
C TYR A 313 -4.95 13.85 -21.87
N ASP A 314 -5.20 14.86 -21.03
CA ASP A 314 -6.36 14.95 -20.15
C ASP A 314 -6.66 16.42 -19.77
N VAL A 315 -7.69 16.65 -18.97
CA VAL A 315 -8.02 17.96 -18.40
C VAL A 315 -7.54 17.99 -16.95
N ALA A 316 -6.68 18.96 -16.61
CA ALA A 316 -6.10 19.10 -15.28
C ALA A 316 -7.18 19.16 -14.18
N GLY A 317 -7.03 18.34 -13.15
CA GLY A 317 -7.97 18.22 -12.02
C GLY A 317 -9.28 17.49 -12.35
N ARG A 318 -9.44 16.91 -13.55
CA ARG A 318 -10.62 16.12 -13.89
C ARG A 318 -10.68 14.85 -13.02
N VAL A 319 -11.79 14.64 -12.35
CA VAL A 319 -12.12 13.38 -11.67
C VAL A 319 -12.48 12.33 -12.72
N ARG A 320 -11.77 11.21 -12.73
CA ARG A 320 -11.92 10.12 -13.71
C ARG A 320 -12.98 9.11 -13.27
N PRO A 321 -13.63 8.37 -14.20
CA PRO A 321 -14.63 7.37 -13.84
C PRO A 321 -14.13 6.28 -12.87
N ALA A 322 -12.84 5.93 -12.92
CA ALA A 322 -12.20 5.00 -12.00
C ALA A 322 -12.31 5.42 -10.52
N TYR A 323 -12.35 6.72 -10.24
CA TYR A 323 -12.62 7.26 -8.91
C TYR A 323 -13.96 6.77 -8.34
N GLY A 324 -15.02 6.77 -9.15
CA GLY A 324 -16.35 6.31 -8.74
C GLY A 324 -16.37 4.83 -8.32
N VAL A 325 -15.50 4.01 -8.91
CA VAL A 325 -15.37 2.58 -8.53
C VAL A 325 -14.84 2.42 -7.11
N ILE A 326 -13.90 3.26 -6.69
CA ILE A 326 -13.38 3.26 -5.32
C ILE A 326 -14.40 3.86 -4.35
N ALA A 327 -14.95 5.03 -4.69
CA ALA A 327 -15.91 5.76 -3.84
C ALA A 327 -17.17 4.93 -3.53
N ALA A 328 -17.62 4.11 -4.46
CA ALA A 328 -18.78 3.23 -4.29
C ALA A 328 -18.59 2.10 -3.26
N ARG A 329 -17.35 1.82 -2.84
CA ARG A 329 -17.08 0.78 -1.82
C ARG A 329 -17.38 1.23 -0.39
N GLY A 330 -17.53 2.54 -0.16
CA GLY A 330 -17.88 3.14 1.14
C GLY A 330 -16.88 2.88 2.27
N PRO A 331 -17.01 3.54 3.41
CA PRO A 331 -16.26 3.17 4.58
C PRO A 331 -16.77 1.81 5.07
N VAL A 332 -15.90 0.82 5.11
CA VAL A 332 -16.19 -0.39 5.87
C VAL A 332 -16.10 0.02 7.34
N VAL A 333 -17.26 0.25 7.95
CA VAL A 333 -17.36 0.38 9.40
C VAL A 333 -17.01 -0.99 9.96
N GLY A 334 -15.73 -1.18 10.30
CA GLY A 334 -15.31 -2.36 11.06
C GLY A 334 -16.01 -2.35 12.43
N PRO A 335 -16.23 -3.52 13.04
CA PRO A 335 -16.73 -3.56 14.40
C PRO A 335 -15.75 -2.82 15.30
N SER A 336 -16.28 -1.87 16.09
CA SER A 336 -15.61 -1.07 17.11
C SER A 336 -14.94 -1.95 18.16
#